data_fc9b3f46b41e43b32dfe1294ba21bccf
#
_entry.id   fc9b3f46b41e43b32dfe1294ba21bccf
#
_cell.length_a   1.000
_cell.length_b   1.000
_cell.length_c   1.000
_cell.angle_alpha   90.00
_cell.angle_beta   90.00
_cell.angle_gamma   90.00
#
_symmetry.space_group_name_H-M   'P 1'
#
loop_
_entity.id
_entity.type
_entity.pdbx_description
1 polymer ?
#
loop_
_entity_poly.entity_id
_entity_poly.type
_entity_poly.pdbx_seq_one_letter_code
_entity_poly.pdbx_strand_id
1 'polypeptide(L)'
;MYKRQTSARYFPKVDNCGTSLAQIVTSEPIGPWKEIMQGLGMAITGAKKYFYIQTPYFLPTEAVAVAMQTAALAGVDVRLMLPYRADNRLTHLGSCSYLAEALRAGVKVYFYKKGFLHSKLMVSDDELSTVGSTNVDFRSFEHNFEVNAFIYDTESALQMREIFLQDQRECVQVFSKNWAKRPWYHKAAESVVRLLAPLL
;
A
#
# COMPACT_ATOMS: atom_id res chain seq x y z
N MET A 1 5.26 -26.66 -9.96
CA MET A 1 5.96 -27.29 -8.80
C MET A 1 7.06 -26.34 -8.34
N TYR A 2 6.88 -25.69 -7.20
CA TYR A 2 7.84 -24.74 -6.64
C TYR A 2 8.98 -25.51 -5.97
N LYS A 3 10.19 -25.38 -6.45
CA LYS A 3 11.37 -25.99 -5.79
C LYS A 3 11.98 -24.94 -4.85
N ARG A 4 11.78 -25.09 -3.54
CA ARG A 4 12.55 -24.31 -2.55
C ARG A 4 14.04 -24.54 -2.78
N GLN A 5 14.79 -23.46 -2.84
CA GLN A 5 16.26 -23.51 -2.92
C GLN A 5 16.80 -23.85 -1.54
N THR A 6 17.25 -25.08 -1.36
CA THR A 6 17.75 -25.58 -0.04
C THR A 6 19.26 -25.80 -0.01
N SER A 7 19.95 -25.65 -1.14
CA SER A 7 21.40 -25.80 -1.20
C SER A 7 22.12 -24.71 -0.43
N ALA A 8 23.11 -25.08 0.40
CA ALA A 8 23.93 -24.13 1.17
C ALA A 8 24.60 -23.05 0.33
N ARG A 9 24.84 -23.28 -0.97
CA ARG A 9 25.38 -22.29 -1.90
C ARG A 9 24.51 -21.04 -2.06
N TYR A 10 23.20 -21.12 -1.75
CA TYR A 10 22.28 -19.99 -1.81
C TYR A 10 22.19 -19.22 -0.47
N PHE A 11 22.88 -19.70 0.56
CA PHE A 11 22.91 -19.12 1.91
C PHE A 11 24.37 -18.92 2.34
N PRO A 12 25.13 -18.07 1.63
CA PRO A 12 26.50 -17.79 2.02
C PRO A 12 26.54 -17.13 3.38
N LYS A 13 27.62 -17.36 4.11
CA LYS A 13 27.89 -16.56 5.31
C LYS A 13 28.20 -15.14 4.84
N VAL A 14 27.46 -14.18 5.37
CA VAL A 14 27.70 -12.74 5.15
C VAL A 14 27.98 -12.09 6.51
N ASP A 15 28.93 -11.17 6.52
CA ASP A 15 29.21 -10.36 7.69
C ASP A 15 28.10 -9.29 7.85
N ASN A 16 27.82 -8.92 9.09
CA ASN A 16 26.90 -7.82 9.36
C ASN A 16 27.46 -6.51 8.81
N CYS A 17 26.73 -5.89 7.90
CA CYS A 17 27.14 -4.64 7.23
C CYS A 17 26.48 -3.40 7.82
N GLY A 18 25.58 -3.54 8.80
CA GLY A 18 24.82 -2.44 9.38
C GLY A 18 24.17 -2.80 10.71
N THR A 19 23.45 -1.84 11.27
CA THR A 19 22.77 -1.95 12.58
C THR A 19 21.25 -1.93 12.46
N SER A 20 20.70 -1.70 11.27
CA SER A 20 19.26 -1.62 11.05
C SER A 20 18.60 -2.99 11.20
N LEU A 21 17.57 -3.08 12.02
CA LEU A 21 16.75 -4.29 12.15
C LEU A 21 15.78 -4.36 10.98
N ALA A 22 15.84 -5.45 10.23
CA ALA A 22 14.91 -5.68 9.13
C ALA A 22 14.40 -7.12 9.15
N GLN A 23 13.15 -7.29 8.75
CA GLN A 23 12.49 -8.59 8.61
C GLN A 23 12.04 -8.76 7.15
N ILE A 24 12.50 -9.82 6.50
CA ILE A 24 12.01 -10.19 5.17
C ILE A 24 10.79 -11.10 5.36
N VAL A 25 9.65 -10.62 4.89
CA VAL A 25 8.37 -11.32 4.95
C VAL A 25 7.95 -11.71 3.55
N THR A 26 7.61 -12.97 3.37
CA THR A 26 7.08 -13.51 2.12
C THR A 26 5.62 -13.88 2.30
N SER A 27 4.85 -13.79 1.23
CA SER A 27 3.47 -14.26 1.18
C SER A 27 3.30 -15.21 -0.01
N GLU A 28 2.47 -16.24 0.16
CA GLU A 28 2.20 -17.22 -0.89
C GLU A 28 0.70 -17.51 -0.99
N PRO A 29 0.19 -17.86 -2.20
CA PRO A 29 -1.25 -18.08 -2.43
C PRO A 29 -1.86 -19.21 -1.60
N ILE A 30 -1.06 -20.26 -1.33
CA ILE A 30 -1.51 -21.50 -0.69
C ILE A 30 -1.21 -21.51 0.83
N GLY A 31 -0.50 -20.49 1.31
CA GLY A 31 -0.17 -20.34 2.72
C GLY A 31 -1.42 -20.23 3.62
N PRO A 32 -1.37 -20.75 4.87
CA PRO A 32 -2.48 -20.64 5.81
C PRO A 32 -2.67 -19.20 6.31
N TRP A 33 -1.67 -18.36 6.12
CA TRP A 33 -1.65 -16.96 6.56
C TRP A 33 -1.31 -16.04 5.39
N LYS A 34 -1.69 -14.78 5.51
CA LYS A 34 -1.36 -13.70 4.57
C LYS A 34 -0.43 -12.73 5.28
N GLU A 35 0.81 -13.17 5.45
CA GLU A 35 1.78 -12.57 6.38
C GLU A 35 2.05 -11.10 6.07
N ILE A 36 2.21 -10.74 4.80
CA ILE A 36 2.45 -9.34 4.41
C ILE A 36 1.21 -8.49 4.68
N MET A 37 0.00 -8.98 4.34
CA MET A 37 -1.25 -8.29 4.62
C MET A 37 -1.46 -8.09 6.12
N GLN A 38 -1.18 -9.13 6.92
CA GLN A 38 -1.28 -9.06 8.39
C GLN A 38 -0.27 -8.07 8.97
N GLY A 39 0.99 -8.11 8.51
CA GLY A 39 2.02 -7.15 8.90
C GLY A 39 1.64 -5.70 8.55
N LEU A 40 1.06 -5.49 7.35
CA LEU A 40 0.51 -4.20 6.96
C LEU A 40 -0.64 -3.75 7.87
N GLY A 41 -1.58 -4.66 8.16
CA GLY A 41 -2.67 -4.40 9.10
C GLY A 41 -2.18 -3.99 10.48
N MET A 42 -1.15 -4.67 11.00
CA MET A 42 -0.50 -4.31 12.27
C MET A 42 0.17 -2.93 12.20
N ALA A 43 0.86 -2.60 11.11
CA ALA A 43 1.49 -1.29 10.91
C ALA A 43 0.45 -0.16 10.89
N ILE A 44 -0.67 -0.35 10.20
CA ILE A 44 -1.76 0.63 10.13
C ILE A 44 -2.41 0.83 11.50
N THR A 45 -2.79 -0.26 12.17
CA THR A 45 -3.50 -0.19 13.47
C THR A 45 -2.58 0.24 14.62
N GLY A 46 -1.27 0.01 14.50
CA GLY A 46 -0.26 0.45 15.45
C GLY A 46 0.13 1.92 15.31
N ALA A 47 -0.15 2.55 14.18
CA ALA A 47 0.21 3.94 13.91
C ALA A 47 -0.49 4.90 14.89
N LYS A 48 0.28 5.86 15.41
CA LYS A 48 -0.19 6.85 16.41
C LYS A 48 -0.18 8.28 15.89
N LYS A 49 0.76 8.60 15.00
CA LYS A 49 0.94 9.94 14.45
C LYS A 49 0.55 9.98 12.97
N TYR A 50 1.17 9.11 12.18
CA TYR A 50 0.94 9.07 10.75
C TYR A 50 1.19 7.68 10.14
N PHE A 51 0.52 7.43 9.01
CA PHE A 51 0.74 6.27 8.15
C PHE A 51 0.67 6.72 6.68
N TYR A 52 1.78 6.69 5.96
CA TYR A 52 1.86 7.07 4.55
C TYR A 52 2.13 5.85 3.68
N ILE A 53 1.44 5.76 2.55
CA ILE A 53 1.56 4.65 1.63
C ILE A 53 1.57 5.11 0.18
N GLN A 54 2.49 4.56 -0.61
CA GLN A 54 2.52 4.65 -2.07
C GLN A 54 2.27 3.28 -2.67
N THR A 55 1.34 3.19 -3.62
CA THR A 55 1.03 1.95 -4.34
C THR A 55 0.48 2.26 -5.73
N PRO A 56 0.79 1.44 -6.76
CA PRO A 56 0.21 1.65 -8.09
C PRO A 56 -1.29 1.32 -8.15
N TYR A 57 -1.75 0.38 -7.32
CA TYR A 57 -3.12 -0.09 -7.29
C TYR A 57 -3.66 -0.07 -5.86
N PHE A 58 -4.93 0.32 -5.72
CA PHE A 58 -5.63 0.35 -4.45
C PHE A 58 -6.98 -0.36 -4.56
N LEU A 59 -6.92 -1.68 -4.51
CA LEU A 59 -8.07 -2.58 -4.45
C LEU A 59 -7.98 -3.41 -3.15
N PRO A 60 -8.01 -2.76 -1.99
CA PRO A 60 -7.68 -3.40 -0.72
C PRO A 60 -8.69 -4.49 -0.36
N THR A 61 -8.23 -5.49 0.39
CA THR A 61 -9.12 -6.36 1.13
C THR A 61 -9.89 -5.54 2.17
N GLU A 62 -11.03 -6.06 2.61
CA GLU A 62 -11.85 -5.39 3.63
C GLU A 62 -11.04 -5.08 4.90
N ALA A 63 -10.20 -6.03 5.33
CA ALA A 63 -9.36 -5.87 6.51
C ALA A 63 -8.43 -4.65 6.42
N VAL A 64 -7.75 -4.47 5.28
CA VAL A 64 -6.83 -3.33 5.06
C VAL A 64 -7.63 -2.02 4.90
N ALA A 65 -8.74 -2.05 4.17
CA ALA A 65 -9.59 -0.86 3.99
C ALA A 65 -10.13 -0.35 5.34
N VAL A 66 -10.67 -1.24 6.17
CA VAL A 66 -11.20 -0.92 7.50
C VAL A 66 -10.08 -0.42 8.43
N ALA A 67 -8.91 -1.07 8.42
CA ALA A 67 -7.76 -0.61 9.22
C ALA A 67 -7.37 0.83 8.89
N MET A 68 -7.22 1.17 7.59
CA MET A 68 -6.89 2.53 7.14
C MET A 68 -7.96 3.55 7.54
N GLN A 69 -9.24 3.20 7.37
CA GLN A 69 -10.36 4.07 7.75
C GLN A 69 -10.38 4.30 9.26
N THR A 70 -10.24 3.23 10.05
CA THR A 70 -10.22 3.31 11.51
C THR A 70 -9.07 4.16 12.02
N ALA A 71 -7.86 3.99 11.49
CA ALA A 71 -6.71 4.81 11.85
C ALA A 71 -6.97 6.31 11.55
N ALA A 72 -7.52 6.62 10.36
CA ALA A 72 -7.84 8.00 9.99
C ALA A 72 -8.94 8.60 10.88
N LEU A 73 -9.99 7.84 11.20
CA LEU A 73 -11.07 8.25 12.13
C LEU A 73 -10.55 8.44 13.56
N ALA A 74 -9.53 7.70 13.97
CA ALA A 74 -8.85 7.85 15.25
C ALA A 74 -7.91 9.07 15.31
N GLY A 75 -7.75 9.81 14.20
CA GLY A 75 -6.95 11.03 14.14
C GLY A 75 -5.53 10.83 13.63
N VAL A 76 -5.15 9.62 13.20
CA VAL A 76 -3.86 9.36 12.53
C VAL A 76 -3.85 10.04 11.16
N ASP A 77 -2.74 10.70 10.80
CA ASP A 77 -2.55 11.28 9.47
C ASP A 77 -2.31 10.18 8.44
N VAL A 78 -3.37 9.62 7.89
CA VAL A 78 -3.28 8.55 6.86
C VAL A 78 -3.25 9.17 5.47
N ARG A 79 -2.17 8.91 4.71
CA ARG A 79 -2.01 9.39 3.34
C ARG A 79 -1.81 8.25 2.36
N LEU A 80 -2.58 8.27 1.28
CA LEU A 80 -2.52 7.33 0.17
C LEU A 80 -2.08 8.06 -1.09
N MET A 81 -1.01 7.58 -1.74
CA MET A 81 -0.54 8.10 -3.00
C MET A 81 -0.68 7.05 -4.10
N LEU A 82 -1.32 7.45 -5.20
CA LEU A 82 -1.62 6.63 -6.37
C LEU A 82 -1.10 7.31 -7.64
N PRO A 83 -0.85 6.58 -8.74
CA PRO A 83 -0.52 7.21 -10.01
C PRO A 83 -1.72 7.98 -10.58
N TYR A 84 -1.46 9.17 -11.13
CA TYR A 84 -2.47 9.96 -11.86
C TYR A 84 -2.84 9.27 -13.18
N ARG A 85 -1.86 8.68 -13.87
CA ARG A 85 -2.04 7.88 -15.07
C ARG A 85 -1.73 6.43 -14.76
N ALA A 86 -2.73 5.60 -14.75
CA ALA A 86 -2.57 4.17 -14.57
C ALA A 86 -2.19 3.50 -15.91
N ASP A 87 -1.50 2.40 -15.83
CA ASP A 87 -1.17 1.50 -16.94
C ASP A 87 -2.40 0.70 -17.41
N ASN A 88 -3.32 0.42 -16.50
CA ASN A 88 -4.55 -0.33 -16.75
C ASN A 88 -5.78 0.49 -16.30
N ARG A 89 -6.72 0.70 -17.23
CA ARG A 89 -7.95 1.46 -16.97
C ARG A 89 -8.90 0.75 -15.99
N LEU A 90 -8.98 -0.58 -16.03
CA LEU A 90 -9.86 -1.33 -15.14
C LEU A 90 -9.37 -1.27 -13.70
N THR A 91 -8.07 -1.52 -13.46
CA THR A 91 -7.48 -1.39 -12.13
C THR A 91 -7.58 0.04 -11.59
N HIS A 92 -7.48 1.04 -12.45
CA HIS A 92 -7.69 2.43 -12.05
C HIS A 92 -9.13 2.70 -11.62
N LEU A 93 -10.13 2.27 -12.41
CA LEU A 93 -11.54 2.38 -12.04
C LEU A 93 -11.83 1.63 -10.74
N GLY A 94 -11.28 0.42 -10.60
CA GLY A 94 -11.36 -0.36 -9.37
C GLY A 94 -10.79 0.41 -8.18
N SER A 95 -9.58 0.95 -8.30
CA SER A 95 -8.96 1.78 -7.25
C SER A 95 -9.83 2.99 -6.90
N CYS A 96 -10.36 3.69 -7.89
CA CYS A 96 -11.24 4.84 -7.69
C CYS A 96 -12.51 4.50 -6.89
N SER A 97 -13.02 3.26 -7.00
CA SER A 97 -14.23 2.84 -6.31
C SER A 97 -14.11 2.82 -4.78
N TYR A 98 -12.89 2.60 -4.26
CA TYR A 98 -12.62 2.58 -2.82
C TYR A 98 -12.33 3.98 -2.23
N LEU A 99 -11.98 4.95 -3.07
CA LEU A 99 -11.53 6.27 -2.59
C LEU A 99 -12.64 7.07 -1.91
N ALA A 100 -13.91 6.87 -2.30
CA ALA A 100 -15.02 7.58 -1.69
C ALA A 100 -15.16 7.28 -0.19
N GLU A 101 -14.95 6.03 0.19
CA GLU A 101 -15.03 5.56 1.58
C GLU A 101 -13.78 6.03 2.35
N ALA A 102 -12.59 5.87 1.79
CA ALA A 102 -11.34 6.32 2.37
C ALA A 102 -11.35 7.84 2.65
N LEU A 103 -11.77 8.65 1.66
CA LEU A 103 -11.87 10.11 1.79
C LEU A 103 -12.90 10.55 2.85
N ARG A 104 -14.02 9.81 3.00
CA ARG A 104 -15.03 10.10 4.04
C ARG A 104 -14.49 9.80 5.44
N ALA A 105 -13.65 8.78 5.57
CA ALA A 105 -12.99 8.45 6.84
C ALA A 105 -11.85 9.42 7.20
N GLY A 106 -11.44 10.31 6.29
CA GLY A 106 -10.37 11.27 6.54
C GLY A 106 -9.01 10.91 5.94
N VAL A 107 -8.91 9.79 5.21
CA VAL A 107 -7.69 9.45 4.46
C VAL A 107 -7.42 10.53 3.42
N LYS A 108 -6.21 11.06 3.39
CA LYS A 108 -5.76 12.06 2.40
C LYS A 108 -5.24 11.34 1.16
N VAL A 109 -5.88 11.56 0.02
CA VAL A 109 -5.54 10.88 -1.24
C VAL A 109 -4.82 11.84 -2.17
N TYR A 110 -3.74 11.36 -2.79
CA TYR A 110 -2.88 12.10 -3.70
C TYR A 110 -2.68 11.33 -5.00
N PHE A 111 -2.78 12.02 -6.15
CA PHE A 111 -2.47 11.46 -7.46
C PHE A 111 -1.16 12.04 -8.00
N TYR A 112 -0.15 11.20 -8.13
CA TYR A 112 1.19 11.55 -8.62
C TYR A 112 1.19 11.77 -10.13
N LYS A 113 1.74 12.92 -10.59
CA LYS A 113 1.63 13.38 -11.99
C LYS A 113 2.90 13.24 -12.82
N LYS A 114 4.06 13.20 -12.19
CA LYS A 114 5.36 13.30 -12.89
C LYS A 114 5.75 12.04 -13.67
N GLY A 115 5.00 10.95 -13.53
CA GLY A 115 5.25 9.69 -14.22
C GLY A 115 4.32 8.60 -13.76
N PHE A 116 4.63 7.34 -14.07
CA PHE A 116 3.92 6.19 -13.56
C PHE A 116 4.51 5.79 -12.20
N LEU A 117 3.76 6.01 -11.14
CA LEU A 117 4.13 5.60 -9.78
C LEU A 117 3.94 4.09 -9.67
N HIS A 118 5.04 3.35 -9.52
CA HIS A 118 4.99 1.88 -9.32
C HIS A 118 5.68 1.44 -8.03
N SER A 119 5.98 2.37 -7.12
CA SER A 119 6.51 2.07 -5.79
C SER A 119 5.47 1.38 -4.91
N LYS A 120 5.93 0.52 -4.01
CA LYS A 120 5.17 -0.08 -2.94
C LYS A 120 5.93 0.21 -1.66
N LEU A 121 5.69 1.41 -1.14
CA LEU A 121 6.37 1.97 0.01
C LEU A 121 5.35 2.30 1.08
N MET A 122 5.69 2.01 2.32
CA MET A 122 4.94 2.45 3.48
C MET A 122 5.90 2.98 4.53
N VAL A 123 5.45 3.98 5.29
CA VAL A 123 6.18 4.50 6.44
C VAL A 123 5.22 4.94 7.53
N SER A 124 5.56 4.64 8.77
CA SER A 124 4.75 4.93 9.96
C SER A 124 5.61 5.48 11.08
N ASP A 125 5.19 6.59 11.66
CA ASP A 125 5.62 7.16 12.95
C ASP A 125 7.13 7.39 13.12
N ASP A 126 7.91 7.45 12.03
CA ASP A 126 9.39 7.51 12.03
C ASP A 126 10.07 6.26 12.64
N GLU A 127 9.34 5.16 12.76
CA GLU A 127 9.82 3.92 13.40
C GLU A 127 9.84 2.72 12.48
N LEU A 128 8.89 2.66 11.54
CA LEU A 128 8.70 1.52 10.64
C LEU A 128 8.60 2.00 9.21
N SER A 129 9.34 1.35 8.32
CA SER A 129 9.13 1.46 6.88
C SER A 129 9.05 0.09 6.24
N THR A 130 8.39 -0.01 5.08
CA THR A 130 8.38 -1.24 4.29
C THR A 130 8.47 -0.94 2.81
N VAL A 131 9.20 -1.78 2.12
CA VAL A 131 9.35 -1.75 0.67
C VAL A 131 9.37 -3.17 0.14
N GLY A 132 8.76 -3.39 -1.01
CA GLY A 132 8.70 -4.73 -1.59
C GLY A 132 7.94 -4.81 -2.90
N SER A 133 7.47 -6.00 -3.20
CA SER A 133 6.71 -6.27 -4.42
C SER A 133 5.20 -6.10 -4.27
N THR A 134 4.68 -6.10 -3.04
CA THR A 134 3.25 -6.20 -2.73
C THR A 134 2.51 -4.88 -2.98
N ASN A 135 1.56 -4.87 -3.90
CA ASN A 135 0.59 -3.79 -4.05
C ASN A 135 -0.47 -3.85 -2.95
N VAL A 136 -1.21 -2.76 -2.77
CA VAL A 136 -2.41 -2.76 -1.92
C VAL A 136 -3.60 -3.21 -2.77
N ASP A 137 -3.57 -4.46 -3.19
CA ASP A 137 -4.64 -5.08 -3.94
C ASP A 137 -4.91 -6.53 -3.49
N PHE A 138 -6.11 -6.99 -3.79
CA PHE A 138 -6.56 -8.32 -3.44
C PHE A 138 -5.66 -9.41 -4.03
N ARG A 139 -5.21 -9.22 -5.28
CA ARG A 139 -4.38 -10.18 -5.98
C ARG A 139 -3.01 -10.33 -5.31
N SER A 140 -2.37 -9.24 -4.92
CA SER A 140 -1.08 -9.30 -4.22
C SER A 140 -1.21 -9.96 -2.85
N PHE A 141 -2.32 -9.71 -2.13
CA PHE A 141 -2.50 -10.29 -0.81
C PHE A 141 -2.93 -11.75 -0.82
N GLU A 142 -3.71 -12.20 -1.81
CA GLU A 142 -4.35 -13.51 -1.77
C GLU A 142 -3.79 -14.51 -2.80
N HIS A 143 -3.27 -14.03 -3.95
CA HIS A 143 -3.00 -14.87 -5.11
C HIS A 143 -1.58 -14.84 -5.63
N ASN A 144 -0.76 -13.88 -5.21
CA ASN A 144 0.62 -13.76 -5.67
C ASN A 144 1.62 -14.33 -4.65
N PHE A 145 2.80 -14.68 -5.17
CA PHE A 145 4.01 -14.77 -4.36
C PHE A 145 4.59 -13.37 -4.24
N GLU A 146 4.70 -12.87 -3.04
CA GLU A 146 5.19 -11.52 -2.76
C GLU A 146 6.30 -11.54 -1.71
N VAL A 147 7.12 -10.50 -1.70
CA VAL A 147 8.15 -10.29 -0.68
C VAL A 147 8.23 -8.82 -0.30
N ASN A 148 8.24 -8.54 1.00
CA ASN A 148 8.45 -7.21 1.56
C ASN A 148 9.54 -7.25 2.63
N ALA A 149 10.34 -6.18 2.69
CA ALA A 149 11.18 -5.89 3.83
C ALA A 149 10.42 -4.95 4.78
N PHE A 150 10.27 -5.35 6.03
CA PHE A 150 9.83 -4.50 7.14
C PHE A 150 11.09 -4.03 7.86
N ILE A 151 11.32 -2.74 7.91
CA ILE A 151 12.56 -2.12 8.41
C ILE A 151 12.19 -1.31 9.65
N TYR A 152 12.70 -1.75 10.79
CA TYR A 152 12.47 -1.16 12.12
C TYR A 152 13.65 -0.25 12.49
N ASP A 153 13.76 0.87 11.77
CA ASP A 153 14.89 1.76 11.86
C ASP A 153 14.46 3.21 11.59
N THR A 154 14.75 4.09 12.53
CA THR A 154 14.32 5.50 12.48
C THR A 154 14.94 6.23 11.28
N GLU A 155 16.22 6.01 10.99
CA GLU A 155 16.88 6.69 9.87
C GLU A 155 16.25 6.31 8.54
N SER A 156 16.03 5.03 8.31
CA SER A 156 15.34 4.51 7.12
C SER A 156 13.90 5.04 7.03
N ALA A 157 13.16 5.08 8.14
CA ALA A 157 11.81 5.60 8.17
C ALA A 157 11.76 7.11 7.84
N LEU A 158 12.70 7.90 8.36
CA LEU A 158 12.81 9.33 8.04
C LEU A 158 13.14 9.56 6.56
N GLN A 159 14.05 8.78 5.98
CA GLN A 159 14.37 8.84 4.56
C GLN A 159 13.16 8.50 3.69
N MET A 160 12.43 7.43 4.02
CA MET A 160 11.21 7.02 3.29
C MET A 160 10.09 8.05 3.42
N ARG A 161 9.93 8.66 4.59
CA ARG A 161 9.00 9.77 4.79
C ARG A 161 9.35 10.97 3.91
N GLU A 162 10.61 11.34 3.86
CA GLU A 162 11.05 12.46 3.02
C GLU A 162 10.81 12.19 1.53
N ILE A 163 11.10 10.98 1.05
CA ILE A 163 10.78 10.54 -0.32
C ILE A 163 9.27 10.71 -0.59
N PHE A 164 8.42 10.23 0.33
CA PHE A 164 6.96 10.39 0.19
C PHE A 164 6.56 11.86 0.11
N LEU A 165 7.11 12.73 0.96
CA LEU A 165 6.79 14.16 1.00
C LEU A 165 7.31 14.91 -0.24
N GLN A 166 8.45 14.50 -0.80
CA GLN A 166 8.96 15.04 -2.05
C GLN A 166 8.03 14.67 -3.22
N ASP A 167 7.66 13.39 -3.32
CA ASP A 167 6.71 12.92 -4.35
C ASP A 167 5.33 13.60 -4.20
N GLN A 168 4.89 13.86 -2.97
CA GLN A 168 3.63 14.56 -2.71
C GLN A 168 3.58 15.96 -3.31
N ARG A 169 4.72 16.65 -3.45
CA ARG A 169 4.81 17.97 -4.12
C ARG A 169 4.45 17.89 -5.61
N GLU A 170 4.64 16.73 -6.21
CA GLU A 170 4.31 16.45 -7.63
C GLU A 170 2.88 15.87 -7.80
N CYS A 171 2.07 15.91 -6.73
CA CYS A 171 0.74 15.33 -6.71
C CYS A 171 -0.38 16.37 -6.81
N VAL A 172 -1.56 15.89 -7.21
CA VAL A 172 -2.83 16.57 -6.99
C VAL A 172 -3.55 15.89 -5.83
N GLN A 173 -3.88 16.68 -4.81
CA GLN A 173 -4.70 16.17 -3.70
C GLN A 173 -6.16 16.07 -4.11
N VAL A 174 -6.79 14.97 -3.71
CA VAL A 174 -8.23 14.72 -3.91
C VAL A 174 -8.99 15.12 -2.65
N PHE A 175 -10.01 15.95 -2.82
CA PHE A 175 -10.86 16.37 -1.71
C PHE A 175 -12.22 15.67 -1.80
N SER A 176 -12.73 15.18 -0.66
CA SER A 176 -14.00 14.45 -0.55
C SER A 176 -15.17 15.19 -1.22
N LYS A 177 -15.27 16.53 -1.01
CA LYS A 177 -16.32 17.36 -1.62
C LYS A 177 -16.27 17.33 -3.15
N ASN A 178 -15.08 17.41 -3.75
CA ASN A 178 -14.88 17.38 -5.20
C ASN A 178 -15.11 15.97 -5.76
N TRP A 179 -14.64 14.96 -5.04
CA TRP A 179 -14.83 13.56 -5.40
C TRP A 179 -16.31 13.16 -5.46
N ALA A 180 -17.10 13.65 -4.52
CA ALA A 180 -18.55 13.42 -4.46
C ALA A 180 -19.32 14.03 -5.62
N LYS A 181 -18.81 15.14 -6.23
CA LYS A 181 -19.46 15.86 -7.35
C LYS A 181 -19.23 15.21 -8.72
N ARG A 182 -18.44 14.13 -8.80
CA ARG A 182 -18.19 13.44 -10.07
C ARG A 182 -19.50 12.91 -10.68
N PRO A 183 -19.58 12.83 -12.03
CA PRO A 183 -20.76 12.33 -12.73
C PRO A 183 -21.17 10.94 -12.27
N TRP A 184 -22.47 10.67 -12.22
CA TRP A 184 -23.01 9.42 -11.72
C TRP A 184 -22.55 8.20 -12.53
N TYR A 185 -22.33 8.35 -13.84
CA TYR A 185 -21.86 7.25 -14.70
C TYR A 185 -20.43 6.79 -14.37
N HIS A 186 -19.54 7.68 -13.88
CA HIS A 186 -18.25 7.26 -13.35
C HIS A 186 -18.42 6.38 -12.13
N LYS A 187 -19.29 6.79 -11.20
CA LYS A 187 -19.58 6.01 -9.99
C LYS A 187 -20.21 4.65 -10.32
N ALA A 188 -21.10 4.60 -11.30
CA ALA A 188 -21.70 3.35 -11.76
C ALA A 188 -20.65 2.41 -12.37
N ALA A 189 -19.77 2.92 -13.24
CA ALA A 189 -18.67 2.15 -13.81
C ALA A 189 -17.71 1.62 -12.73
N GLU A 190 -17.34 2.47 -11.77
CA GLU A 190 -16.52 2.09 -10.62
C GLU A 190 -17.18 0.99 -9.77
N SER A 191 -18.49 1.08 -9.53
CA SER A 191 -19.23 0.07 -8.77
C SER A 191 -19.27 -1.28 -9.49
N VAL A 192 -19.43 -1.28 -10.80
CA VAL A 192 -19.38 -2.53 -11.61
C VAL A 192 -17.99 -3.14 -11.56
N VAL A 193 -16.93 -2.32 -11.74
CA VAL A 193 -15.55 -2.82 -11.71
C VAL A 193 -15.15 -3.29 -10.30
N ARG A 194 -15.71 -2.69 -9.25
CA ARG A 194 -15.50 -3.14 -7.86
C ARG A 194 -15.91 -4.61 -7.65
N LEU A 195 -16.94 -5.08 -8.32
CA LEU A 195 -17.35 -6.49 -8.26
C LEU A 195 -16.30 -7.44 -8.85
N LEU A 196 -15.45 -6.91 -9.72
CA LEU A 196 -14.34 -7.66 -10.33
C LEU A 196 -13.03 -7.51 -9.57
N ALA A 197 -12.98 -6.69 -8.51
CA ALA A 197 -11.76 -6.42 -7.74
C ALA A 197 -11.00 -7.68 -7.29
N PRO A 198 -11.66 -8.80 -6.89
CA PRO A 198 -10.96 -10.03 -6.54
C PRO A 198 -10.24 -10.71 -7.72
N LEU A 199 -10.57 -10.32 -8.96
CA LEU A 199 -10.00 -10.88 -10.20
C LEU A 199 -8.95 -9.96 -10.84
N LEU A 200 -8.86 -8.70 -10.39
CA LEU A 200 -7.95 -7.67 -10.87
C LEU A 200 -6.71 -7.61 -9.99
#